data_d32c40970811232218696514ff87f10b
#
_entry.id   d32c40970811232218696514ff87f10b
#
_cell.length_a   1.000
_cell.length_b   1.000
_cell.length_c   1.000
_cell.angle_alpha   90.00
_cell.angle_beta   90.00
_cell.angle_gamma   90.00
#
_symmetry.space_group_name_H-M   'P 1'
#
loop_
_entity.id
_entity.type
_entity.pdbx_description
1 polymer ?
#
loop_
_entity_poly.entity_id
_entity_poly.type
_entity_poly.pdbx_seq_one_letter_code
_entity_poly.pdbx_strand_id
1 'polypeptide(L)'
;MRYTDIAIIGGGLAGSTAAAMLGRAGVASVVIDPHQVYPFDFRVEKLGGDVQIERFAKTGLAESVLRSATLDGENWIARFGRLLDKTPSQQFGIMYDGLIAAIRAEISGSAEFVRDKVAEVTTSAERQTLVLANGDTISARLVVLANGLNIGLRRMLGIERQVISSCHSISIGFDFVPVGRPAFPFPAMTYFSERPSDLIPYITLFPVGSRMRANLFTYRQADNPWLRAMRHNPVETLNAALPRLRRITGEFEIAGDIKIRPADLYVSTGYRQPGIVLVGDAFATSCPVTGTGTDKVFTDVAQLCNVHIPAWLATDGMGADKIAAFYDDPLKKACDAWSNAKAFNFRSVSIDTGLYWRAQRWARFLAYFSEGRLRRLRGGRRRAAVTHAMAETPEQLVAELPAGFDPVAQRMTSANVDHHVHHGAATGP
;
A
#
# COMPACT_ATOMS: atom_id res chain seq x y z
N MET A 1 6.30 12.16 34.80
CA MET A 1 5.29 12.36 33.74
C MET A 1 5.84 13.39 32.78
N ARG A 2 5.86 13.07 31.52
CA ARG A 2 6.31 13.91 30.41
C ARG A 2 5.12 14.48 29.65
N TYR A 3 5.20 15.73 29.18
CA TYR A 3 4.13 16.40 28.42
C TYR A 3 4.58 16.66 27.00
N THR A 4 3.66 16.46 26.03
CA THR A 4 3.86 16.76 24.59
C THR A 4 2.53 17.19 23.97
N ASP A 5 2.56 17.82 22.79
CA ASP A 5 1.33 18.08 22.05
C ASP A 5 0.82 16.80 21.38
N ILE A 6 1.72 16.06 20.73
CA ILE A 6 1.36 14.87 19.95
C ILE A 6 2.17 13.67 20.41
N ALA A 7 1.52 12.57 20.74
CA ALA A 7 2.16 11.27 20.92
C ALA A 7 1.84 10.35 19.74
N ILE A 8 2.87 9.84 19.05
CA ILE A 8 2.76 8.97 17.89
C ILE A 8 3.13 7.56 18.30
N ILE A 9 2.22 6.61 18.21
CA ILE A 9 2.45 5.21 18.57
C ILE A 9 2.72 4.39 17.31
N GLY A 10 3.96 3.95 17.13
CA GLY A 10 4.46 3.19 16.00
C GLY A 10 5.29 4.05 15.04
N GLY A 11 6.53 3.63 14.82
CA GLY A 11 7.52 4.27 13.93
C GLY A 11 7.62 3.60 12.56
N GLY A 12 6.52 3.05 12.03
CA GLY A 12 6.42 2.60 10.65
C GLY A 12 6.26 3.77 9.67
N LEU A 13 5.84 3.48 8.42
CA LEU A 13 5.73 4.50 7.36
C LEU A 13 4.88 5.70 7.81
N ALA A 14 3.66 5.46 8.29
CA ALA A 14 2.75 6.54 8.68
C ALA A 14 3.28 7.36 9.87
N GLY A 15 3.72 6.67 10.94
CA GLY A 15 4.19 7.36 12.15
C GLY A 15 5.50 8.12 11.94
N SER A 16 6.45 7.55 11.21
CA SER A 16 7.71 8.26 10.90
C SER A 16 7.47 9.47 9.97
N THR A 17 6.56 9.34 8.99
CA THR A 17 6.17 10.48 8.13
C THR A 17 5.52 11.59 8.97
N ALA A 18 4.57 11.24 9.85
CA ALA A 18 3.93 12.22 10.73
C ALA A 18 4.96 12.92 11.64
N ALA A 19 5.87 12.16 12.24
CA ALA A 19 6.92 12.73 13.10
C ALA A 19 7.84 13.69 12.35
N ALA A 20 8.29 13.33 11.15
CA ALA A 20 9.14 14.19 10.35
C ALA A 20 8.42 15.48 9.94
N MET A 21 7.13 15.39 9.56
CA MET A 21 6.33 16.57 9.22
C MET A 21 6.10 17.49 10.45
N LEU A 22 5.70 16.93 11.57
CA LEU A 22 5.45 17.68 12.80
C LEU A 22 6.74 18.30 13.35
N GLY A 23 7.85 17.56 13.31
CA GLY A 23 9.15 18.09 13.71
C GLY A 23 9.57 19.29 12.88
N ARG A 24 9.40 19.24 11.55
CA ARG A 24 9.67 20.37 10.65
C ARG A 24 8.74 21.56 10.89
N ALA A 25 7.51 21.31 11.30
CA ALA A 25 6.54 22.34 11.67
C ALA A 25 6.76 22.91 13.07
N GLY A 26 7.76 22.44 13.82
CA GLY A 26 8.04 22.89 15.19
C GLY A 26 7.03 22.41 16.23
N VAL A 27 6.19 21.41 15.90
CA VAL A 27 5.19 20.85 16.81
C VAL A 27 5.85 19.84 17.75
N ALA A 28 5.73 20.06 19.06
CA ALA A 28 6.26 19.14 20.05
C ALA A 28 5.60 17.77 19.94
N SER A 29 6.39 16.75 19.56
CA SER A 29 5.88 15.41 19.37
C SER A 29 6.84 14.34 19.89
N VAL A 30 6.28 13.18 20.26
CA VAL A 30 7.03 12.00 20.71
C VAL A 30 6.60 10.81 19.91
N VAL A 31 7.56 10.12 19.26
CA VAL A 31 7.34 8.85 18.60
C VAL A 31 7.74 7.72 19.51
N ILE A 32 6.86 6.78 19.74
CA ILE A 32 7.13 5.61 20.59
C ILE A 32 7.14 4.36 19.68
N ASP A 33 8.30 3.72 19.57
CA ASP A 33 8.47 2.47 18.81
C ASP A 33 9.56 1.62 19.47
N PRO A 34 9.39 0.28 19.58
CA PRO A 34 10.40 -0.58 20.19
C PRO A 34 11.69 -0.70 19.36
N HIS A 35 11.65 -0.35 18.08
CA HIS A 35 12.75 -0.49 17.15
C HIS A 35 13.35 0.84 16.75
N GLN A 36 14.52 1.16 17.29
CA GLN A 36 15.30 2.34 16.90
C GLN A 36 15.62 2.31 15.39
N VAL A 37 16.08 1.15 14.92
CA VAL A 37 16.24 0.85 13.49
C VAL A 37 15.07 -0.02 13.07
N TYR A 38 14.38 0.36 12.00
CA TYR A 38 13.27 -0.44 11.50
C TYR A 38 13.77 -1.82 11.05
N PRO A 39 13.13 -2.92 11.47
CA PRO A 39 13.58 -4.27 11.12
C PRO A 39 13.53 -4.50 9.61
N PHE A 40 14.41 -5.36 9.11
CA PHE A 40 14.39 -5.76 7.70
C PHE A 40 12.99 -6.24 7.30
N ASP A 41 12.50 -5.70 6.19
CA ASP A 41 11.22 -6.08 5.60
C ASP A 41 11.44 -6.40 4.11
N PHE A 42 10.98 -7.58 3.70
CA PHE A 42 11.14 -8.03 2.31
C PHE A 42 10.30 -7.22 1.32
N ARG A 43 9.34 -6.45 1.80
CA ARG A 43 8.54 -5.58 0.95
C ARG A 43 9.43 -4.55 0.28
N VAL A 44 9.02 -4.18 -0.89
CA VAL A 44 9.66 -3.11 -1.63
C VAL A 44 8.56 -2.20 -2.17
N GLU A 45 8.79 -0.92 -2.05
CA GLU A 45 7.91 0.07 -2.63
C GLU A 45 8.43 0.49 -4.00
N LYS A 46 7.51 0.61 -4.91
CA LYS A 46 7.73 1.15 -6.24
C LYS A 46 6.98 2.48 -6.31
N LEU A 47 7.67 3.54 -5.92
CA LEU A 47 7.10 4.88 -5.86
C LEU A 47 7.18 5.52 -7.24
N GLY A 48 6.05 5.95 -7.80
CA GLY A 48 6.10 6.55 -9.12
C GLY A 48 4.74 6.95 -9.67
N GLY A 49 4.78 7.64 -10.81
CA GLY A 49 3.64 8.30 -11.39
C GLY A 49 3.36 9.66 -10.72
N ASP A 50 2.83 10.59 -11.52
CA ASP A 50 2.71 11.99 -11.11
C ASP A 50 1.88 12.15 -9.82
N VAL A 51 0.76 11.43 -9.73
CA VAL A 51 -0.17 11.51 -8.58
C VAL A 51 0.47 11.01 -7.26
N GLN A 52 1.17 9.89 -7.29
CA GLN A 52 1.80 9.34 -6.07
C GLN A 52 2.97 10.21 -5.61
N ILE A 53 3.78 10.69 -6.55
CA ILE A 53 4.89 11.59 -6.24
C ILE A 53 4.37 12.94 -5.74
N GLU A 54 3.28 13.47 -6.31
CA GLU A 54 2.63 14.68 -5.81
C GLU A 54 2.12 14.52 -4.38
N ARG A 55 1.46 13.41 -4.06
CA ARG A 55 1.02 13.11 -2.69
C ARG A 55 2.20 13.01 -1.72
N PHE A 56 3.28 12.37 -2.16
CA PHE A 56 4.49 12.31 -1.35
C PHE A 56 5.12 13.70 -1.18
N ALA A 57 5.13 14.52 -2.21
CA ALA A 57 5.65 15.89 -2.12
C ALA A 57 4.87 16.74 -1.10
N LYS A 58 3.56 16.52 -0.92
CA LYS A 58 2.76 17.21 0.12
C LYS A 58 3.23 16.94 1.55
N THR A 59 4.01 15.88 1.77
CA THR A 59 4.67 15.62 3.06
C THR A 59 5.94 16.44 3.26
N GLY A 60 6.48 17.07 2.23
CA GLY A 60 7.78 17.76 2.23
C GLY A 60 8.99 16.83 2.27
N LEU A 61 8.80 15.49 2.17
CA LEU A 61 9.86 14.48 2.35
C LEU A 61 10.30 13.83 1.03
N ALA A 62 9.56 14.03 -0.06
CA ALA A 62 9.76 13.28 -1.30
C ALA A 62 11.19 13.43 -1.84
N GLU A 63 11.72 14.64 -1.93
CA GLU A 63 13.04 14.88 -2.50
C GLU A 63 14.17 14.20 -1.72
N SER A 64 14.18 14.34 -0.39
CA SER A 64 15.22 13.75 0.46
C SER A 64 15.19 12.22 0.43
N VAL A 65 14.00 11.64 0.49
CA VAL A 65 13.81 10.18 0.53
C VAL A 65 14.10 9.55 -0.84
N LEU A 66 13.63 10.13 -1.94
CA LEU A 66 13.84 9.58 -3.28
C LEU A 66 15.30 9.59 -3.73
N ARG A 67 16.17 10.42 -3.10
CA ARG A 67 17.63 10.34 -3.33
C ARG A 67 18.23 8.99 -2.92
N SER A 68 17.64 8.27 -1.98
CA SER A 68 18.07 6.94 -1.55
C SER A 68 17.42 5.79 -2.33
N ALA A 69 16.49 6.09 -3.23
CA ALA A 69 15.80 5.11 -4.04
C ALA A 69 16.47 4.92 -5.42
N THR A 70 16.16 3.83 -6.08
CA THR A 70 16.70 3.50 -7.40
C THR A 70 15.69 3.83 -8.49
N LEU A 71 16.05 4.73 -9.41
CA LEU A 71 15.22 5.09 -10.56
C LEU A 71 15.25 3.96 -11.61
N ASP A 72 14.08 3.59 -12.15
CA ASP A 72 13.97 2.55 -13.17
C ASP A 72 14.21 3.05 -14.62
N GLY A 73 13.95 4.30 -14.91
CA GLY A 73 14.17 4.96 -16.20
C GLY A 73 13.25 4.51 -17.33
N GLU A 74 13.04 3.20 -17.51
CA GLU A 74 12.15 2.63 -18.51
C GLU A 74 11.48 1.36 -17.98
N ASN A 75 10.17 1.23 -18.14
CA ASN A 75 9.42 0.02 -17.79
C ASN A 75 8.91 -0.70 -19.05
N TRP A 76 9.28 -1.98 -19.19
CA TRP A 76 8.77 -2.83 -20.25
C TRP A 76 7.44 -3.46 -19.83
N ILE A 77 6.44 -3.29 -20.67
CA ILE A 77 5.14 -3.94 -20.51
C ILE A 77 5.10 -5.18 -21.41
N ALA A 78 4.95 -6.35 -20.83
CA ALA A 78 5.01 -7.60 -21.55
C ALA A 78 3.88 -8.58 -21.17
N ARG A 79 3.49 -9.44 -22.12
CA ARG A 79 2.55 -10.54 -21.94
C ARG A 79 2.71 -11.59 -23.05
N PHE A 80 2.38 -12.84 -22.78
CA PHE A 80 2.50 -13.97 -23.73
C PHE A 80 3.91 -14.11 -24.32
N GLY A 81 4.95 -13.75 -23.57
CA GLY A 81 6.32 -13.75 -24.06
C GLY A 81 6.57 -12.73 -25.17
N ARG A 82 5.77 -11.67 -25.24
CA ARG A 82 5.90 -10.56 -26.20
C ARG A 82 5.97 -9.24 -25.47
N LEU A 83 6.85 -8.40 -25.94
CA LEU A 83 6.91 -7.01 -25.53
C LEU A 83 5.75 -6.23 -26.16
N LEU A 84 4.90 -5.65 -25.33
CA LEU A 84 3.77 -4.83 -25.77
C LEU A 84 4.20 -3.37 -25.93
N ASP A 85 4.87 -2.82 -24.91
CA ASP A 85 5.30 -1.43 -24.90
C ASP A 85 6.61 -1.25 -24.10
N LYS A 86 7.32 -0.16 -24.36
CA LYS A 86 8.43 0.39 -23.57
C LYS A 86 8.03 1.79 -23.16
N THR A 87 7.74 1.94 -21.89
CA THR A 87 7.28 3.23 -21.35
C THR A 87 8.44 3.90 -20.62
N PRO A 88 8.85 5.13 -21.02
CA PRO A 88 9.70 5.95 -20.15
C PRO A 88 9.08 6.02 -18.76
N SER A 89 9.86 5.75 -17.75
CA SER A 89 9.37 5.60 -16.39
C SER A 89 10.22 6.43 -15.44
N GLN A 90 9.55 7.04 -14.46
CA GLN A 90 10.17 7.73 -13.33
C GLN A 90 9.65 7.07 -12.04
N GLN A 91 9.84 5.76 -11.93
CA GLN A 91 9.46 5.02 -10.74
C GLN A 91 10.74 4.68 -9.96
N PHE A 92 10.63 4.81 -8.66
CA PHE A 92 11.74 4.64 -7.73
C PHE A 92 11.52 3.37 -6.92
N GLY A 93 12.45 2.42 -7.03
CA GLY A 93 12.46 1.21 -6.21
C GLY A 93 13.23 1.44 -4.92
N ILE A 94 12.62 1.12 -3.79
CA ILE A 94 13.24 1.21 -2.46
C ILE A 94 12.72 0.09 -1.56
N MET A 95 13.62 -0.57 -0.80
CA MET A 95 13.19 -1.52 0.23
C MET A 95 12.37 -0.78 1.29
N TYR A 96 11.37 -1.45 1.86
CA TYR A 96 10.45 -0.82 2.80
C TYR A 96 11.14 -0.33 4.08
N ASP A 97 12.06 -1.11 4.60
CA ASP A 97 12.92 -0.71 5.73
C ASP A 97 13.84 0.47 5.38
N GLY A 98 14.39 0.50 4.15
CA GLY A 98 15.15 1.62 3.63
C GLY A 98 14.31 2.89 3.48
N LEU A 99 13.07 2.78 3.02
CA LEU A 99 12.12 3.90 2.95
C LEU A 99 11.87 4.50 4.34
N ILE A 100 11.61 3.65 5.33
CA ILE A 100 11.37 4.11 6.71
C ILE A 100 12.65 4.71 7.30
N ALA A 101 13.82 4.12 7.06
CA ALA A 101 15.09 4.67 7.53
C ALA A 101 15.35 6.07 6.95
N ALA A 102 15.10 6.27 5.66
CA ALA A 102 15.25 7.56 5.01
C ALA A 102 14.27 8.60 5.58
N ILE A 103 13.02 8.24 5.84
CA ILE A 103 12.04 9.14 6.48
C ILE A 103 12.43 9.45 7.93
N ARG A 104 12.89 8.45 8.70
CA ARG A 104 13.32 8.66 10.09
C ARG A 104 14.52 9.60 10.20
N ALA A 105 15.41 9.60 9.20
CA ALA A 105 16.54 10.54 9.14
C ALA A 105 16.09 12.01 9.01
N GLU A 106 14.86 12.25 8.57
CA GLU A 106 14.27 13.59 8.44
C GLU A 106 13.52 14.06 9.72
N ILE A 107 13.44 13.22 10.74
CA ILE A 107 12.83 13.61 12.03
C ILE A 107 13.75 14.62 12.71
N SER A 108 13.24 15.81 12.95
CA SER A 108 13.98 16.94 13.51
C SER A 108 13.74 17.14 15.02
N GLY A 109 14.49 18.05 15.64
CA GLY A 109 14.57 18.22 17.08
C GLY A 109 13.28 18.54 17.86
N SER A 110 12.19 18.96 17.19
CA SER A 110 10.87 19.11 17.83
C SER A 110 10.12 17.79 17.98
N ALA A 111 10.58 16.73 17.30
CA ALA A 111 10.04 15.39 17.43
C ALA A 111 11.09 14.47 18.06
N GLU A 112 10.78 13.91 19.22
CA GLU A 112 11.66 12.98 19.92
C GLU A 112 11.27 11.53 19.66
N PHE A 113 12.27 10.65 19.51
CA PHE A 113 12.05 9.21 19.37
C PHE A 113 12.32 8.50 20.69
N VAL A 114 11.31 7.84 21.24
CA VAL A 114 11.38 7.02 22.45
C VAL A 114 11.37 5.54 22.06
N ARG A 115 12.46 4.85 22.36
CA ARG A 115 12.59 3.40 22.14
C ARG A 115 11.90 2.63 23.25
N ASP A 116 10.60 2.43 23.12
CA ASP A 116 9.82 1.62 24.08
C ASP A 116 8.52 1.14 23.43
N LYS A 117 7.75 0.37 24.18
CA LYS A 117 6.39 -0.08 23.83
C LYS A 117 5.38 0.64 24.69
N VAL A 118 4.26 1.04 24.11
CA VAL A 118 3.13 1.51 24.88
C VAL A 118 2.38 0.29 25.44
N ALA A 119 2.26 0.23 26.77
CA ALA A 119 1.54 -0.80 27.49
C ALA A 119 0.05 -0.47 27.62
N GLU A 120 -0.27 0.82 27.94
CA GLU A 120 -1.64 1.28 28.14
C GLU A 120 -1.85 2.65 27.51
N VAL A 121 -3.07 2.90 27.05
CA VAL A 121 -3.51 4.21 26.55
C VAL A 121 -4.88 4.52 27.13
N THR A 122 -4.99 5.70 27.74
CA THR A 122 -6.26 6.27 28.18
C THR A 122 -6.50 7.54 27.41
N THR A 123 -7.69 7.70 26.82
CA THR A 123 -8.06 8.86 26.01
C THR A 123 -9.24 9.61 26.60
N SER A 124 -9.24 10.93 26.46
CA SER A 124 -10.35 11.81 26.82
C SER A 124 -10.44 12.99 25.85
N ALA A 125 -11.43 13.86 26.05
CA ALA A 125 -11.53 15.11 25.29
C ALA A 125 -10.45 16.13 25.66
N GLU A 126 -9.85 16.02 26.83
CA GLU A 126 -8.89 16.99 27.35
C GLU A 126 -7.44 16.56 27.13
N ARG A 127 -7.10 15.36 27.63
CA ARG A 127 -5.74 14.83 27.66
C ARG A 127 -5.70 13.30 27.52
N GLN A 128 -4.63 12.85 26.90
CA GLN A 128 -4.32 11.44 26.67
C GLN A 128 -3.18 11.04 27.58
N THR A 129 -3.25 9.85 28.16
CA THR A 129 -2.18 9.29 29.00
C THR A 129 -1.70 7.98 28.41
N LEU A 130 -0.39 7.86 28.18
CA LEU A 130 0.28 6.67 27.73
C LEU A 130 1.19 6.16 28.83
N VAL A 131 1.08 4.87 29.15
CA VAL A 131 2.02 4.17 30.04
C VAL A 131 2.93 3.33 29.18
N LEU A 132 4.24 3.52 29.30
CA LEU A 132 5.24 2.75 28.58
C LEU A 132 5.57 1.46 29.33
N ALA A 133 6.16 0.50 28.63
CA ALA A 133 6.51 -0.80 29.21
C ALA A 133 7.55 -0.69 30.33
N ASN A 134 8.40 0.36 30.33
CA ASN A 134 9.34 0.68 31.40
C ASN A 134 8.71 1.37 32.61
N GLY A 135 7.41 1.67 32.58
CA GLY A 135 6.65 2.36 33.63
C GLY A 135 6.60 3.88 33.49
N ASP A 136 7.32 4.48 32.53
CA ASP A 136 7.23 5.90 32.27
C ASP A 136 5.86 6.30 31.75
N THR A 137 5.47 7.54 32.00
CA THR A 137 4.17 8.07 31.59
C THR A 137 4.33 9.30 30.71
N ILE A 138 3.64 9.32 29.59
CA ILE A 138 3.56 10.44 28.65
C ILE A 138 2.13 10.97 28.64
N SER A 139 1.96 12.28 28.79
CA SER A 139 0.69 12.98 28.64
C SER A 139 0.73 13.79 27.34
N ALA A 140 -0.28 13.61 26.48
CA ALA A 140 -0.37 14.29 25.20
C ALA A 140 -1.73 14.95 24.99
N ARG A 141 -1.81 15.95 24.11
CA ARG A 141 -3.11 16.50 23.67
C ARG A 141 -3.78 15.55 22.67
N LEU A 142 -3.01 14.93 21.76
CA LEU A 142 -3.50 13.99 20.75
C LEU A 142 -2.61 12.76 20.68
N VAL A 143 -3.21 11.61 20.52
CA VAL A 143 -2.52 10.36 20.13
C VAL A 143 -2.75 10.08 18.64
N VAL A 144 -1.66 9.87 17.92
CA VAL A 144 -1.67 9.35 16.54
C VAL A 144 -1.30 7.87 16.59
N LEU A 145 -2.28 7.00 16.39
CA LEU A 145 -2.08 5.55 16.38
C LEU A 145 -1.67 5.08 14.98
N ALA A 146 -0.37 4.84 14.80
CA ALA A 146 0.28 4.43 13.56
C ALA A 146 0.93 3.05 13.68
N ASN A 147 0.37 2.18 14.53
CA ASN A 147 0.92 0.86 14.91
C ASN A 147 0.67 -0.25 13.86
N GLY A 148 0.26 0.10 12.65
CA GLY A 148 0.08 -0.80 11.52
C GLY A 148 -0.88 -1.94 11.83
N LEU A 149 -0.44 -3.18 11.57
CA LEU A 149 -1.27 -4.37 11.75
C LEU A 149 -1.41 -4.83 13.21
N ASN A 150 -0.71 -4.23 14.17
CA ASN A 150 -0.82 -4.61 15.57
C ASN A 150 -2.21 -4.24 16.12
N ILE A 151 -2.94 -5.22 16.68
CA ILE A 151 -4.31 -5.04 17.16
C ILE A 151 -4.38 -4.83 18.68
N GLY A 152 -3.31 -5.09 19.44
CA GLY A 152 -3.35 -5.09 20.90
C GLY A 152 -3.93 -3.80 21.49
N LEU A 153 -3.27 -2.67 21.25
CA LEU A 153 -3.73 -1.37 21.75
C LEU A 153 -5.11 -0.98 21.22
N ARG A 154 -5.44 -1.32 19.97
CA ARG A 154 -6.77 -1.04 19.41
C ARG A 154 -7.87 -1.75 20.19
N ARG A 155 -7.68 -3.04 20.53
CA ARG A 155 -8.66 -3.80 21.33
C ARG A 155 -8.85 -3.21 22.73
N MET A 156 -7.78 -2.75 23.37
CA MET A 156 -7.87 -2.06 24.67
C MET A 156 -8.72 -0.81 24.61
N LEU A 157 -8.74 -0.13 23.45
CA LEU A 157 -9.54 1.07 23.18
C LEU A 157 -10.94 0.73 22.61
N GLY A 158 -11.35 -0.54 22.55
CA GLY A 158 -12.61 -0.95 21.95
C GLY A 158 -12.68 -0.74 20.43
N ILE A 159 -11.50 -0.64 19.78
CA ILE A 159 -11.40 -0.46 18.32
C ILE A 159 -11.24 -1.83 17.68
N GLU A 160 -12.23 -2.24 16.91
CA GLU A 160 -12.30 -3.55 16.26
C GLU A 160 -11.90 -3.47 14.78
N ARG A 161 -11.74 -4.64 14.14
CA ARG A 161 -11.53 -4.77 12.69
C ARG A 161 -12.75 -5.36 12.02
N GLN A 162 -13.30 -4.64 11.07
CA GLN A 162 -14.27 -5.18 10.13
C GLN A 162 -13.53 -5.68 8.89
N VAL A 163 -13.41 -7.00 8.74
CA VAL A 163 -12.76 -7.61 7.58
C VAL A 163 -13.70 -7.52 6.38
N ILE A 164 -13.27 -6.83 5.33
CA ILE A 164 -14.00 -6.65 4.06
C ILE A 164 -13.72 -7.84 3.13
N SER A 165 -12.47 -8.29 3.08
CA SER A 165 -12.04 -9.42 2.25
C SER A 165 -10.84 -10.11 2.90
N SER A 166 -11.04 -11.34 3.36
CA SER A 166 -9.97 -12.17 3.93
C SER A 166 -9.07 -12.69 2.81
N CYS A 167 -7.76 -12.71 3.07
CA CYS A 167 -6.74 -13.11 2.10
C CYS A 167 -7.02 -12.56 0.69
N HIS A 168 -7.30 -11.26 0.62
CA HIS A 168 -7.69 -10.61 -0.64
C HIS A 168 -6.64 -10.81 -1.72
N SER A 169 -5.36 -10.78 -1.34
CA SER A 169 -4.22 -11.06 -2.21
C SER A 169 -3.02 -11.52 -1.39
N ILE A 170 -2.04 -12.10 -2.08
CA ILE A 170 -0.76 -12.51 -1.48
C ILE A 170 0.36 -11.83 -2.25
N SER A 171 1.28 -11.20 -1.53
CA SER A 171 2.54 -10.67 -2.06
C SER A 171 3.66 -11.69 -1.87
N ILE A 172 4.47 -11.87 -2.90
CA ILE A 172 5.63 -12.76 -2.90
C ILE A 172 6.83 -11.96 -3.38
N GLY A 173 7.86 -11.86 -2.54
CA GLY A 173 9.05 -11.08 -2.82
C GLY A 173 10.31 -11.93 -2.88
N PHE A 174 11.15 -11.70 -3.90
CA PHE A 174 12.42 -12.39 -4.13
C PHE A 174 13.26 -11.60 -5.13
N ASP A 175 14.53 -12.00 -5.33
CA ASP A 175 15.41 -11.35 -6.28
C ASP A 175 15.65 -12.25 -7.50
N PHE A 176 15.67 -11.65 -8.69
CA PHE A 176 16.05 -12.30 -9.94
C PHE A 176 17.52 -12.09 -10.27
N VAL A 177 18.18 -13.15 -10.69
CA VAL A 177 19.56 -13.12 -11.18
C VAL A 177 19.58 -13.62 -12.63
N PRO A 178 20.14 -12.85 -13.58
CA PRO A 178 20.24 -13.30 -14.96
C PRO A 178 21.31 -14.41 -15.09
N VAL A 179 21.05 -15.43 -15.91
CA VAL A 179 21.99 -16.52 -16.21
C VAL A 179 22.59 -16.31 -17.60
N GLY A 180 23.90 -16.50 -17.70
CA GLY A 180 24.65 -16.41 -18.97
C GLY A 180 24.82 -14.98 -19.52
N ARG A 181 24.52 -13.94 -18.69
CA ARG A 181 24.68 -12.52 -19.05
C ARG A 181 24.83 -11.65 -17.81
N PRO A 182 25.44 -10.46 -17.94
CA PRO A 182 25.68 -9.58 -16.78
C PRO A 182 24.42 -8.87 -16.27
N ALA A 183 23.40 -8.66 -17.10
CA ALA A 183 22.16 -7.95 -16.75
C ALA A 183 20.96 -8.41 -17.57
N PHE A 184 19.76 -8.10 -17.11
CA PHE A 184 18.54 -8.28 -17.91
C PHE A 184 18.47 -7.28 -19.08
N PRO A 185 17.75 -7.59 -20.18
CA PRO A 185 17.66 -6.72 -21.35
C PRO A 185 16.76 -5.49 -21.15
N PHE A 186 16.22 -5.33 -19.94
CA PHE A 186 15.32 -4.26 -19.55
C PHE A 186 15.75 -3.63 -18.22
N PRO A 187 15.52 -2.33 -18.02
CA PRO A 187 15.74 -1.69 -16.72
C PRO A 187 14.71 -2.13 -15.68
N ALA A 188 13.42 -2.12 -16.07
CA ALA A 188 12.30 -2.63 -15.29
C ALA A 188 11.26 -3.30 -16.19
N MET A 189 10.43 -4.18 -15.63
CA MET A 189 9.40 -4.89 -16.39
C MET A 189 8.15 -5.16 -15.55
N THR A 190 6.99 -5.01 -16.19
CA THR A 190 5.70 -5.54 -15.72
C THR A 190 5.25 -6.63 -16.68
N TYR A 191 5.23 -7.89 -16.22
CA TYR A 191 4.76 -9.01 -17.01
C TYR A 191 3.40 -9.48 -16.52
N PHE A 192 2.38 -9.34 -17.38
CA PHE A 192 1.02 -9.77 -17.07
C PHE A 192 0.83 -11.26 -17.28
N SER A 193 0.05 -11.89 -16.39
CA SER A 193 -0.31 -13.30 -16.50
C SER A 193 -1.01 -13.62 -17.83
N GLU A 194 -0.82 -14.85 -18.25
CA GLU A 194 -1.36 -15.34 -19.52
C GLU A 194 -2.79 -15.86 -19.36
N ARG A 195 -3.13 -16.44 -18.20
CA ARG A 195 -4.43 -17.08 -17.93
C ARG A 195 -5.02 -16.61 -16.60
N PRO A 196 -6.30 -16.26 -16.54
CA PRO A 196 -6.98 -15.93 -15.29
C PRO A 196 -6.95 -17.07 -14.26
N SER A 197 -6.96 -18.33 -14.73
CA SER A 197 -6.87 -19.53 -13.87
C SER A 197 -5.58 -19.63 -13.06
N ASP A 198 -4.51 -18.93 -13.48
CA ASP A 198 -3.26 -18.91 -12.74
C ASP A 198 -3.35 -18.03 -11.47
N LEU A 199 -4.43 -17.27 -11.33
CA LEU A 199 -4.71 -16.38 -10.20
C LEU A 199 -3.55 -15.39 -9.92
N ILE A 200 -2.75 -15.11 -10.94
CA ILE A 200 -1.63 -14.16 -10.90
C ILE A 200 -2.02 -12.96 -11.77
N PRO A 201 -2.12 -11.75 -11.22
CA PRO A 201 -2.36 -10.56 -12.04
C PRO A 201 -1.14 -10.20 -12.88
N TYR A 202 0.02 -10.13 -12.26
CA TYR A 202 1.30 -9.82 -12.90
C TYR A 202 2.48 -10.10 -11.94
N ILE A 203 3.68 -10.06 -12.50
CA ILE A 203 4.94 -9.91 -11.79
C ILE A 203 5.60 -8.61 -12.21
N THR A 204 6.18 -7.86 -11.28
CA THR A 204 7.07 -6.72 -11.58
C THR A 204 8.49 -7.08 -11.27
N LEU A 205 9.39 -6.70 -12.16
CA LEU A 205 10.84 -6.76 -11.98
C LEU A 205 11.37 -5.33 -12.08
N PHE A 206 12.09 -4.86 -11.08
CA PHE A 206 12.62 -3.49 -11.06
C PHE A 206 13.88 -3.40 -10.20
N PRO A 207 14.76 -2.42 -10.47
CA PRO A 207 16.03 -2.31 -9.79
C PRO A 207 15.85 -1.76 -8.37
N VAL A 208 16.57 -2.34 -7.41
CA VAL A 208 16.79 -1.80 -6.07
C VAL A 208 18.27 -1.93 -5.75
N GLY A 209 18.99 -0.83 -5.85
CA GLY A 209 20.45 -0.85 -5.86
C GLY A 209 20.98 -1.69 -7.04
N SER A 210 21.86 -2.64 -6.76
CA SER A 210 22.41 -3.56 -7.76
C SER A 210 21.56 -4.81 -8.04
N ARG A 211 20.42 -4.97 -7.35
CA ARG A 211 19.56 -6.17 -7.45
C ARG A 211 18.37 -5.92 -8.35
N MET A 212 17.93 -6.98 -9.06
CA MET A 212 16.64 -6.99 -9.76
C MET A 212 15.59 -7.60 -8.84
N ARG A 213 14.79 -6.76 -8.23
CA ARG A 213 13.74 -7.18 -7.31
C ARG A 213 12.49 -7.63 -8.04
N ALA A 214 11.91 -8.75 -7.61
CA ALA A 214 10.62 -9.23 -8.07
C ALA A 214 9.54 -9.05 -7.01
N ASN A 215 8.40 -8.46 -7.41
CA ASN A 215 7.14 -8.53 -6.69
C ASN A 215 6.17 -9.35 -7.53
N LEU A 216 5.88 -10.56 -7.07
CA LEU A 216 4.87 -11.42 -7.63
C LEU A 216 3.62 -11.35 -6.75
N PHE A 217 2.46 -11.20 -7.39
CA PHE A 217 1.19 -11.17 -6.68
C PHE A 217 0.30 -12.34 -7.10
N THR A 218 -0.52 -12.82 -6.17
CA THR A 218 -1.50 -13.87 -6.46
C THR A 218 -2.77 -13.66 -5.64
N TYR A 219 -3.90 -14.12 -6.22
CA TYR A 219 -5.22 -14.15 -5.57
C TYR A 219 -5.57 -15.55 -5.04
N ARG A 220 -4.58 -16.43 -4.84
CA ARG A 220 -4.74 -17.73 -4.19
C ARG A 220 -5.04 -17.55 -2.70
N GLN A 221 -5.66 -18.56 -2.10
CA GLN A 221 -5.82 -18.59 -0.64
C GLN A 221 -4.51 -18.99 0.05
N ALA A 222 -4.39 -18.63 1.33
CA ALA A 222 -3.14 -18.81 2.09
C ALA A 222 -2.71 -20.28 2.28
N ASP A 223 -3.66 -21.22 2.21
CA ASP A 223 -3.46 -22.67 2.33
C ASP A 223 -3.15 -23.35 0.99
N ASN A 224 -3.19 -22.61 -0.13
CA ASN A 224 -3.02 -23.19 -1.46
C ASN A 224 -1.65 -23.88 -1.62
N PRO A 225 -1.61 -25.15 -2.07
CA PRO A 225 -0.37 -25.92 -2.22
C PRO A 225 0.68 -25.25 -3.13
N TRP A 226 0.25 -24.44 -4.09
CA TRP A 226 1.13 -23.69 -4.99
C TRP A 226 2.09 -22.76 -4.23
N LEU A 227 1.66 -22.20 -3.09
CA LEU A 227 2.53 -21.33 -2.26
C LEU A 227 3.66 -22.13 -1.61
N ARG A 228 3.41 -23.38 -1.28
CA ARG A 228 4.44 -24.31 -0.78
C ARG A 228 5.41 -24.68 -1.89
N ALA A 229 4.90 -25.02 -3.07
CA ALA A 229 5.73 -25.29 -4.24
C ALA A 229 6.60 -24.07 -4.60
N MET A 230 6.05 -22.85 -4.52
CA MET A 230 6.79 -21.60 -4.77
C MET A 230 7.95 -21.38 -3.78
N ARG A 231 7.86 -21.90 -2.54
CA ARG A 231 8.97 -21.83 -1.57
C ARG A 231 10.07 -22.86 -1.85
N HIS A 232 9.71 -24.05 -2.28
CA HIS A 232 10.67 -25.15 -2.45
C HIS A 232 11.27 -25.22 -3.85
N ASN A 233 10.47 -24.98 -4.88
CA ASN A 233 10.86 -25.05 -6.29
C ASN A 233 10.41 -23.77 -7.03
N PRO A 234 10.94 -22.59 -6.67
CA PRO A 234 10.39 -21.31 -7.14
C PRO A 234 10.52 -21.13 -8.66
N VAL A 235 11.63 -21.51 -9.26
CA VAL A 235 11.87 -21.35 -10.71
C VAL A 235 10.92 -22.22 -11.53
N GLU A 236 10.76 -23.48 -11.16
CA GLU A 236 9.82 -24.39 -11.83
C GLU A 236 8.37 -23.94 -11.67
N THR A 237 7.99 -23.58 -10.42
CA THR A 237 6.63 -23.14 -10.10
C THR A 237 6.26 -21.87 -10.85
N LEU A 238 7.21 -20.91 -10.95
CA LEU A 238 7.00 -19.68 -11.69
C LEU A 238 6.90 -19.95 -13.22
N ASN A 239 7.76 -20.82 -13.77
CA ASN A 239 7.73 -21.18 -15.18
C ASN A 239 6.44 -21.93 -15.56
N ALA A 240 5.90 -22.77 -14.68
CA ALA A 240 4.62 -23.43 -14.90
C ALA A 240 3.45 -22.42 -14.95
N ALA A 241 3.49 -21.39 -14.08
CA ALA A 241 2.47 -20.35 -14.02
C ALA A 241 2.61 -19.28 -15.11
N LEU A 242 3.85 -18.94 -15.50
CA LEU A 242 4.16 -17.92 -16.51
C LEU A 242 5.10 -18.52 -17.59
N PRO A 243 4.62 -19.48 -18.40
CA PRO A 243 5.49 -20.32 -19.22
C PRO A 243 6.26 -19.59 -20.32
N ARG A 244 5.83 -18.39 -20.68
CA ARG A 244 6.52 -17.58 -21.71
C ARG A 244 7.32 -16.41 -21.12
N LEU A 245 7.43 -16.29 -19.80
CA LEU A 245 8.21 -15.24 -19.15
C LEU A 245 9.65 -15.25 -19.64
N ARG A 246 10.29 -16.42 -19.73
CA ARG A 246 11.68 -16.59 -20.20
C ARG A 246 11.95 -16.07 -21.61
N ARG A 247 10.93 -15.91 -22.45
CA ARG A 247 11.12 -15.28 -23.78
C ARG A 247 11.55 -13.82 -23.70
N ILE A 248 11.21 -13.15 -22.59
CA ILE A 248 11.60 -11.76 -22.34
C ILE A 248 12.77 -11.69 -21.38
N THR A 249 12.69 -12.42 -20.26
CA THR A 249 13.75 -12.40 -19.24
C THR A 249 15.01 -13.18 -19.66
N GLY A 250 14.91 -14.15 -20.58
CA GLY A 250 15.90 -15.21 -20.77
C GLY A 250 15.98 -16.12 -19.55
N GLU A 251 17.06 -16.89 -19.45
CA GLU A 251 17.31 -17.75 -18.29
C GLU A 251 17.61 -16.91 -17.06
N PHE A 252 17.09 -17.34 -15.91
CA PHE A 252 17.25 -16.68 -14.63
C PHE A 252 17.26 -17.68 -13.49
N GLU A 253 17.87 -17.27 -12.41
CA GLU A 253 17.77 -17.88 -11.09
C GLU A 253 17.02 -16.96 -10.12
N ILE A 254 16.56 -17.54 -9.02
CA ILE A 254 15.95 -16.80 -7.92
C ILE A 254 16.92 -16.83 -6.74
N ALA A 255 17.32 -15.66 -6.29
CA ALA A 255 18.22 -15.50 -5.17
C ALA A 255 17.48 -15.21 -3.86
N GLY A 256 18.02 -15.71 -2.77
CA GLY A 256 17.49 -15.53 -1.42
C GLY A 256 16.22 -16.32 -1.14
N ASP A 257 15.62 -16.04 0.00
CA ASP A 257 14.42 -16.73 0.46
C ASP A 257 13.16 -16.17 -0.22
N ILE A 258 12.24 -17.05 -0.54
CA ILE A 258 10.89 -16.66 -0.97
C ILE A 258 10.09 -16.20 0.24
N LYS A 259 9.78 -14.92 0.28
CA LYS A 259 8.95 -14.32 1.33
C LYS A 259 7.52 -14.17 0.83
N ILE A 260 6.56 -14.69 1.59
CA ILE A 260 5.13 -14.73 1.23
C ILE A 260 4.33 -14.05 2.33
N ARG A 261 3.48 -13.10 1.97
CA ARG A 261 2.64 -12.36 2.90
C ARG A 261 1.21 -12.24 2.38
N PRO A 262 0.23 -12.90 2.99
CA PRO A 262 -1.19 -12.65 2.76
C PRO A 262 -1.58 -11.25 3.23
N ALA A 263 -2.55 -10.65 2.56
CA ALA A 263 -3.12 -9.35 2.90
C ALA A 263 -4.64 -9.45 2.97
N ASP A 264 -5.18 -9.14 4.15
CA ASP A 264 -6.60 -8.91 4.34
C ASP A 264 -6.93 -7.45 4.02
N LEU A 265 -8.11 -7.20 3.47
CA LEU A 265 -8.69 -5.87 3.45
C LEU A 265 -9.62 -5.72 4.62
N TYR A 266 -9.37 -4.74 5.46
CA TYR A 266 -10.23 -4.39 6.59
C TYR A 266 -10.28 -2.87 6.80
N VAL A 267 -11.29 -2.43 7.52
CA VAL A 267 -11.41 -1.11 8.11
C VAL A 267 -11.61 -1.25 9.63
N SER A 268 -11.01 -0.37 10.40
CA SER A 268 -11.26 -0.30 11.84
C SER A 268 -12.64 0.28 12.11
N THR A 269 -13.30 -0.18 13.17
CA THR A 269 -14.59 0.35 13.69
C THR A 269 -14.38 0.87 15.10
N GLY A 270 -15.27 1.74 15.58
CA GLY A 270 -15.12 2.35 16.91
C GLY A 270 -13.98 3.37 17.01
N TYR A 271 -13.48 3.87 15.91
CA TYR A 271 -12.30 4.75 15.84
C TYR A 271 -12.60 6.24 16.07
N ARG A 272 -13.86 6.67 16.06
CA ARG A 272 -14.26 8.08 16.28
C ARG A 272 -14.34 8.37 17.78
N GLN A 273 -13.18 8.39 18.42
CA GLN A 273 -13.06 8.59 19.88
C GLN A 273 -12.29 9.88 20.15
N PRO A 274 -12.60 10.59 21.27
CA PRO A 274 -11.83 11.76 21.66
C PRO A 274 -10.35 11.45 21.82
N GLY A 275 -9.50 12.37 21.41
CA GLY A 275 -8.07 12.36 21.69
C GLY A 275 -7.22 11.38 20.89
N ILE A 276 -7.79 10.59 20.00
CA ILE A 276 -7.01 9.61 19.22
C ILE A 276 -7.44 9.56 17.74
N VAL A 277 -6.45 9.53 16.84
CA VAL A 277 -6.63 9.28 15.40
C VAL A 277 -5.80 8.08 14.96
N LEU A 278 -6.36 7.28 14.06
CA LEU A 278 -5.70 6.14 13.43
C LEU A 278 -5.27 6.51 12.00
N VAL A 279 -4.04 6.16 11.62
CA VAL A 279 -3.51 6.41 10.27
C VAL A 279 -2.88 5.14 9.67
N GLY A 280 -2.87 5.06 8.34
CA GLY A 280 -2.33 3.92 7.61
C GLY A 280 -3.05 2.61 7.93
N ASP A 281 -2.30 1.50 8.02
CA ASP A 281 -2.87 0.17 8.30
C ASP A 281 -3.52 0.05 9.69
N ALA A 282 -3.26 0.98 10.60
CA ALA A 282 -4.01 1.03 11.86
C ALA A 282 -5.47 1.39 11.64
N PHE A 283 -5.79 2.20 10.63
CA PHE A 283 -7.15 2.55 10.24
C PHE A 283 -7.73 1.56 9.23
N ALA A 284 -7.09 1.41 8.06
CA ALA A 284 -7.58 0.53 7.01
C ALA A 284 -6.45 0.06 6.09
N THR A 285 -6.45 -1.24 5.77
CA THR A 285 -5.48 -1.82 4.85
C THR A 285 -5.83 -1.56 3.39
N SER A 286 -4.82 -1.56 2.55
CA SER A 286 -4.94 -1.48 1.09
C SER A 286 -4.42 -2.75 0.42
N CYS A 287 -4.88 -3.00 -0.82
CA CYS A 287 -4.41 -4.13 -1.60
C CYS A 287 -2.99 -3.89 -2.14
N PRO A 288 -2.00 -4.72 -1.80
CA PRO A 288 -0.63 -4.56 -2.30
C PRO A 288 -0.52 -4.61 -3.82
N VAL A 289 -1.40 -5.39 -4.46
CA VAL A 289 -1.44 -5.55 -5.94
C VAL A 289 -1.67 -4.21 -6.65
N THR A 290 -2.40 -3.30 -6.03
CA THR A 290 -2.75 -2.02 -6.65
C THR A 290 -1.75 -0.90 -6.36
N GLY A 291 -0.83 -1.12 -5.42
CA GLY A 291 0.19 -0.15 -5.03
C GLY A 291 -0.34 1.12 -4.37
N THR A 292 -1.57 1.09 -3.84
CA THR A 292 -2.23 2.28 -3.26
C THR A 292 -1.94 2.52 -1.77
N GLY A 293 -1.14 1.66 -1.13
CA GLY A 293 -0.85 1.75 0.30
C GLY A 293 -0.12 3.02 0.69
N THR A 294 0.91 3.35 -0.06
CA THR A 294 1.70 4.58 0.15
C THR A 294 0.89 5.84 -0.16
N ASP A 295 0.04 5.81 -1.20
CA ASP A 295 -0.89 6.91 -1.50
C ASP A 295 -1.81 7.23 -0.32
N LYS A 296 -2.39 6.21 0.31
CA LYS A 296 -3.23 6.37 1.49
C LYS A 296 -2.46 6.95 2.66
N VAL A 297 -1.27 6.41 2.95
CA VAL A 297 -0.45 6.91 4.06
C VAL A 297 -0.06 8.36 3.84
N PHE A 298 0.43 8.73 2.65
CA PHE A 298 0.84 10.11 2.38
C PHE A 298 -0.34 11.07 2.38
N THR A 299 -1.51 10.66 1.87
CA THR A 299 -2.74 11.48 1.94
C THR A 299 -3.19 11.67 3.37
N ASP A 300 -3.33 10.58 4.15
CA ASP A 300 -3.77 10.62 5.55
C ASP A 300 -2.87 11.52 6.38
N VAL A 301 -1.55 11.30 6.29
CA VAL A 301 -0.59 12.02 7.12
C VAL A 301 -0.46 13.49 6.69
N ALA A 302 -0.48 13.78 5.37
CA ALA A 302 -0.44 15.16 4.89
C ALA A 302 -1.69 15.94 5.33
N GLN A 303 -2.90 15.37 5.22
CA GLN A 303 -4.12 16.03 5.72
C GLN A 303 -4.08 16.20 7.24
N LEU A 304 -3.69 15.17 7.97
CA LEU A 304 -3.61 15.25 9.43
C LEU A 304 -2.63 16.32 9.90
N CYS A 305 -1.40 16.32 9.36
CA CYS A 305 -0.32 17.19 9.85
C CYS A 305 -0.38 18.61 9.30
N ASN A 306 -0.85 18.82 8.06
CA ASN A 306 -0.89 20.15 7.45
C ASN A 306 -2.20 20.90 7.69
N VAL A 307 -3.32 20.17 7.89
CA VAL A 307 -4.65 20.78 7.97
C VAL A 307 -5.25 20.64 9.37
N HIS A 308 -5.41 19.41 9.84
CA HIS A 308 -6.18 19.15 11.05
C HIS A 308 -5.41 19.48 12.34
N ILE A 309 -4.20 18.98 12.51
CA ILE A 309 -3.43 19.22 13.75
C ILE A 309 -3.19 20.70 14.02
N PRO A 310 -2.77 21.54 13.06
CA PRO A 310 -2.59 22.97 13.34
C PRO A 310 -3.88 23.65 13.82
N ALA A 311 -5.01 23.35 13.17
CA ALA A 311 -6.32 23.90 13.56
C ALA A 311 -6.77 23.39 14.94
N TRP A 312 -6.50 22.13 15.28
CA TRP A 312 -6.87 21.55 16.56
C TRP A 312 -6.02 22.06 17.72
N LEU A 313 -4.73 22.30 17.47
CA LEU A 313 -3.81 22.84 18.49
C LEU A 313 -4.10 24.31 18.80
N ALA A 314 -4.72 25.05 17.89
CA ALA A 314 -5.14 26.43 18.09
C ALA A 314 -6.28 26.60 19.12
N THR A 315 -6.97 25.52 19.47
CA THR A 315 -8.09 25.51 20.41
C THR A 315 -7.92 24.40 21.45
N ASP A 316 -8.56 24.54 22.60
CA ASP A 316 -8.50 23.52 23.65
C ASP A 316 -9.27 22.26 23.29
N GLY A 317 -8.92 21.18 23.98
CA GLY A 317 -9.56 19.88 23.87
C GLY A 317 -9.29 19.15 22.55
N MET A 318 -9.57 17.86 22.56
CA MET A 318 -9.54 16.93 21.42
C MET A 318 -10.82 16.09 21.40
N GLY A 319 -11.97 16.78 21.33
CA GLY A 319 -13.30 16.14 21.32
C GLY A 319 -13.51 15.27 20.11
N ALA A 320 -14.55 14.45 20.18
CA ALA A 320 -14.90 13.51 19.10
C ALA A 320 -15.26 14.21 17.77
N ASP A 321 -15.72 15.45 17.81
CA ASP A 321 -16.02 16.30 16.67
C ASP A 321 -14.75 16.65 15.86
N LYS A 322 -13.66 17.05 16.54
CA LYS A 322 -12.35 17.27 15.90
C LYS A 322 -11.87 15.97 15.23
N ILE A 323 -11.93 14.86 15.95
CA ILE A 323 -11.49 13.57 15.43
C ILE A 323 -12.36 13.12 14.24
N ALA A 324 -13.68 13.34 14.32
CA ALA A 324 -14.59 13.03 13.21
C ALA A 324 -14.25 13.84 11.95
N ALA A 325 -13.90 15.12 12.09
CA ALA A 325 -13.55 16.00 10.97
C ALA A 325 -12.39 15.43 10.12
N PHE A 326 -11.40 14.76 10.72
CA PHE A 326 -10.33 14.09 9.98
C PHE A 326 -10.86 12.91 9.13
N TYR A 327 -11.74 12.09 9.69
CA TYR A 327 -12.30 10.96 8.94
C TYR A 327 -13.34 11.38 7.90
N ASP A 328 -13.91 12.56 8.06
CA ASP A 328 -14.85 13.17 7.11
C ASP A 328 -14.17 14.07 6.08
N ASP A 329 -12.84 14.25 6.19
CA ASP A 329 -12.04 14.98 5.22
C ASP A 329 -12.27 14.45 3.79
N PRO A 330 -12.66 15.31 2.83
CA PRO A 330 -13.01 14.89 1.48
C PRO A 330 -11.88 14.18 0.74
N LEU A 331 -10.63 14.65 0.89
CA LEU A 331 -9.47 14.06 0.20
C LEU A 331 -9.13 12.68 0.78
N LYS A 332 -9.20 12.55 2.11
CA LYS A 332 -9.03 11.25 2.76
C LYS A 332 -10.10 10.27 2.31
N LYS A 333 -11.38 10.64 2.37
CA LYS A 333 -12.50 9.77 1.96
C LYS A 333 -12.39 9.35 0.50
N ALA A 334 -12.05 10.28 -0.39
CA ALA A 334 -11.85 10.01 -1.79
C ALA A 334 -10.69 9.02 -2.03
N CYS A 335 -9.56 9.21 -1.35
CA CYS A 335 -8.41 8.32 -1.44
C CYS A 335 -8.74 6.91 -0.93
N ASP A 336 -9.45 6.78 0.18
CA ASP A 336 -9.88 5.49 0.75
C ASP A 336 -10.86 4.77 -0.19
N ALA A 337 -11.87 5.46 -0.72
CA ALA A 337 -12.84 4.92 -1.66
C ALA A 337 -12.17 4.45 -2.97
N TRP A 338 -11.31 5.29 -3.55
CA TRP A 338 -10.53 4.97 -4.74
C TRP A 338 -9.64 3.73 -4.52
N SER A 339 -8.88 3.68 -3.42
CA SER A 339 -8.01 2.54 -3.12
C SER A 339 -8.80 1.23 -3.02
N ASN A 340 -9.96 1.28 -2.35
CA ASN A 340 -10.83 0.12 -2.19
C ASN A 340 -11.46 -0.30 -3.53
N ALA A 341 -12.03 0.62 -4.30
CA ALA A 341 -12.62 0.33 -5.60
C ALA A 341 -11.57 -0.27 -6.57
N LYS A 342 -10.36 0.29 -6.59
CA LYS A 342 -9.24 -0.19 -7.40
C LYS A 342 -8.84 -1.61 -7.02
N ALA A 343 -8.84 -1.96 -5.71
CA ALA A 343 -8.49 -3.30 -5.24
C ALA A 343 -9.42 -4.37 -5.82
N PHE A 344 -10.72 -4.16 -5.77
CA PHE A 344 -11.70 -5.11 -6.25
C PHE A 344 -11.81 -5.15 -7.78
N ASN A 345 -11.82 -3.98 -8.42
CA ASN A 345 -11.84 -3.91 -9.89
C ASN A 345 -10.61 -4.61 -10.49
N PHE A 346 -9.42 -4.36 -9.93
CA PHE A 346 -8.21 -4.98 -10.43
C PHE A 346 -8.20 -6.50 -10.23
N ARG A 347 -8.73 -6.99 -9.11
CA ARG A 347 -8.92 -8.43 -8.89
C ARG A 347 -9.84 -9.03 -9.95
N SER A 348 -11.03 -8.45 -10.15
CA SER A 348 -12.00 -8.94 -11.14
C SER A 348 -11.45 -8.92 -12.55
N VAL A 349 -10.81 -7.82 -12.97
CA VAL A 349 -10.13 -7.76 -14.29
C VAL A 349 -9.04 -8.83 -14.40
N SER A 350 -8.39 -9.22 -13.32
CA SER A 350 -7.28 -10.19 -13.38
C SER A 350 -7.76 -11.63 -13.46
N ILE A 351 -8.79 -12.02 -12.71
CA ILE A 351 -9.12 -13.43 -12.49
C ILE A 351 -10.54 -13.84 -12.89
N ASP A 352 -11.51 -12.92 -12.98
CA ASP A 352 -12.89 -13.29 -13.30
C ASP A 352 -13.02 -13.71 -14.78
N THR A 353 -13.82 -14.76 -15.03
CA THR A 353 -13.91 -15.40 -16.35
C THR A 353 -15.07 -14.93 -17.19
N GLY A 354 -15.99 -14.11 -16.67
CA GLY A 354 -17.16 -13.57 -17.39
C GLY A 354 -16.78 -12.81 -18.66
N LEU A 355 -17.69 -12.78 -19.64
CA LEU A 355 -17.47 -12.15 -20.95
C LEU A 355 -17.06 -10.68 -20.84
N TYR A 356 -17.68 -9.93 -19.93
CA TYR A 356 -17.33 -8.55 -19.65
C TYR A 356 -15.87 -8.38 -19.24
N TRP A 357 -15.40 -9.16 -18.25
CA TRP A 357 -14.03 -9.10 -17.78
C TRP A 357 -13.02 -9.59 -18.82
N ARG A 358 -13.43 -10.57 -19.63
CA ARG A 358 -12.63 -11.03 -20.77
C ARG A 358 -12.46 -9.93 -21.81
N ALA A 359 -13.53 -9.22 -22.16
CA ALA A 359 -13.49 -8.09 -23.08
C ALA A 359 -12.62 -6.95 -22.54
N GLN A 360 -12.77 -6.60 -21.26
CA GLN A 360 -11.95 -5.58 -20.60
C GLN A 360 -10.45 -5.93 -20.61
N ARG A 361 -10.09 -7.18 -20.32
CA ARG A 361 -8.69 -7.61 -20.41
C ARG A 361 -8.14 -7.44 -21.83
N TRP A 362 -8.87 -7.87 -22.82
CA TRP A 362 -8.40 -7.74 -24.22
C TRP A 362 -8.31 -6.29 -24.65
N ALA A 363 -9.28 -5.44 -24.32
CA ALA A 363 -9.26 -4.02 -24.62
C ALA A 363 -8.00 -3.35 -24.02
N ARG A 364 -7.68 -3.63 -22.75
CA ARG A 364 -6.48 -3.13 -22.11
C ARG A 364 -5.19 -3.53 -22.85
N PHE A 365 -5.07 -4.80 -23.24
CA PHE A 365 -3.85 -5.25 -23.91
C PHE A 365 -3.75 -4.73 -25.35
N LEU A 366 -4.87 -4.56 -26.04
CA LEU A 366 -4.90 -3.91 -27.35
C LEU A 366 -4.49 -2.42 -27.23
N ALA A 367 -4.92 -1.74 -26.17
CA ALA A 367 -4.48 -0.37 -25.89
C ALA A 367 -2.95 -0.30 -25.72
N TYR A 368 -2.37 -1.11 -24.83
CA TYR A 368 -0.90 -1.15 -24.67
C TYR A 368 -0.18 -1.47 -25.98
N PHE A 369 -0.69 -2.43 -26.74
CA PHE A 369 -0.08 -2.82 -28.01
C PHE A 369 -0.14 -1.70 -29.04
N SER A 370 -1.27 -1.00 -29.15
CA SER A 370 -1.45 0.12 -30.10
C SER A 370 -0.61 1.32 -29.72
N GLU A 371 -0.57 1.68 -28.43
CA GLU A 371 0.27 2.77 -27.92
C GLU A 371 1.76 2.47 -28.14
N GLY A 372 2.20 1.24 -27.85
CA GLY A 372 3.56 0.82 -28.07
C GLY A 372 3.96 0.85 -29.55
N ARG A 373 3.05 0.51 -30.46
CA ARG A 373 3.29 0.67 -31.91
C ARG A 373 3.37 2.11 -32.34
N LEU A 374 2.44 2.94 -31.86
CA LEU A 374 2.42 4.37 -32.16
C LEU A 374 3.68 5.10 -31.65
N ARG A 375 4.16 4.76 -30.44
CA ARG A 375 5.43 5.30 -29.91
C ARG A 375 6.62 4.92 -30.78
N ARG A 376 6.71 3.68 -31.20
CA ARG A 376 7.77 3.21 -32.11
C ARG A 376 7.76 3.91 -33.46
N LEU A 377 6.58 4.14 -34.03
CA LEU A 377 6.41 4.85 -35.30
C LEU A 377 6.72 6.36 -35.19
N ARG A 378 6.45 6.98 -34.05
CA ARG A 378 6.71 8.41 -33.81
C ARG A 378 8.16 8.73 -33.42
N GLY A 379 9.08 7.77 -33.53
CA GLY A 379 10.52 7.99 -33.40
C GLY A 379 10.97 8.55 -32.06
N GLY A 380 10.51 8.01 -30.93
CA GLY A 380 11.15 8.21 -29.61
C GLY A 380 11.23 9.64 -29.07
N ARG A 381 10.73 10.63 -29.76
CA ARG A 381 10.74 12.03 -29.33
C ARG A 381 9.34 12.49 -28.92
N ARG A 382 8.97 12.16 -27.67
CA ARG A 382 8.08 13.05 -26.86
C ARG A 382 8.10 12.59 -25.40
N ARG A 383 8.13 13.61 -24.52
CA ARG A 383 8.04 13.56 -23.05
C ARG A 383 7.10 12.47 -22.58
N ALA A 384 7.43 11.90 -21.41
CA ALA A 384 6.57 11.03 -20.62
C ALA A 384 5.11 11.52 -20.67
N ALA A 385 4.36 11.04 -21.65
CA ALA A 385 2.92 11.13 -21.60
C ALA A 385 2.51 9.96 -20.72
N VAL A 386 2.15 10.32 -19.52
CA VAL A 386 1.56 9.58 -18.44
C VAL A 386 0.87 8.32 -18.91
N THR A 387 1.21 7.24 -18.28
CA THR A 387 0.48 5.96 -18.31
C THR A 387 -0.89 6.15 -17.63
N HIS A 388 -1.76 6.93 -18.22
CA HIS A 388 -3.07 7.31 -17.69
C HIS A 388 -4.17 6.28 -17.86
N ALA A 389 -3.90 5.09 -18.38
CA ALA A 389 -4.93 4.07 -18.49
C ALA A 389 -5.38 3.46 -17.13
N MET A 390 -4.85 3.94 -15.99
CA MET A 390 -5.24 3.51 -14.64
C MET A 390 -5.17 4.60 -13.57
N ALA A 391 -4.97 5.84 -13.91
CA ALA A 391 -4.89 6.94 -12.96
C ALA A 391 -6.12 7.87 -13.09
N GLU A 392 -7.30 7.33 -12.75
CA GLU A 392 -8.36 8.21 -12.27
C GLU A 392 -7.89 8.79 -10.94
N THR A 393 -7.79 10.11 -10.86
CA THR A 393 -7.45 10.76 -9.60
C THR A 393 -8.62 10.63 -8.62
N PRO A 394 -8.39 10.66 -7.30
CA PRO A 394 -9.47 10.67 -6.34
C PRO A 394 -10.50 11.79 -6.59
N GLU A 395 -10.04 12.93 -7.08
CA GLU A 395 -10.89 14.08 -7.43
C GLU A 395 -11.82 13.77 -8.63
N GLN A 396 -11.35 13.00 -9.60
CA GLN A 396 -12.17 12.55 -10.75
C GLN A 396 -13.22 11.52 -10.31
N LEU A 397 -12.85 10.59 -9.40
CA LEU A 397 -13.77 9.61 -8.84
C LEU A 397 -14.84 10.23 -7.94
N VAL A 398 -14.53 11.30 -7.20
CA VAL A 398 -15.52 12.04 -6.39
C VAL A 398 -16.58 12.68 -7.27
N ALA A 399 -16.21 13.15 -8.46
CA ALA A 399 -17.17 13.76 -9.41
C ALA A 399 -18.13 12.74 -10.05
N GLU A 400 -17.75 11.45 -10.07
CA GLU A 400 -18.52 10.36 -10.68
C GLU A 400 -19.34 9.53 -9.67
N LEU A 401 -19.13 9.72 -8.36
CA LEU A 401 -19.86 8.99 -7.34
C LEU A 401 -21.28 9.57 -7.18
N PRO A 402 -22.36 8.74 -7.21
CA PRO A 402 -23.71 9.19 -6.90
C PRO A 402 -23.77 9.80 -5.49
N ALA A 403 -24.53 10.87 -5.32
CA ALA A 403 -24.75 11.48 -4.02
C ALA A 403 -25.26 10.42 -3.02
N GLY A 404 -24.53 10.22 -1.92
CA GLY A 404 -24.86 9.21 -0.90
C GLY A 404 -24.21 7.83 -1.08
N PHE A 405 -23.23 7.69 -1.98
CA PHE A 405 -22.50 6.43 -2.17
C PHE A 405 -21.69 6.06 -0.91
N ASP A 406 -22.10 4.99 -0.24
CA ASP A 406 -21.36 4.33 0.83
C ASP A 406 -20.80 2.99 0.31
N PRO A 407 -19.48 2.89 0.07
CA PRO A 407 -18.87 1.68 -0.48
C PRO A 407 -18.91 0.49 0.48
N VAL A 408 -19.21 0.70 1.76
CA VAL A 408 -19.37 -0.36 2.76
C VAL A 408 -20.79 -0.91 2.74
N ALA A 409 -21.81 -0.04 2.63
CA ALA A 409 -23.21 -0.42 2.67
C ALA A 409 -23.65 -1.25 1.45
N GLN A 410 -23.15 -0.93 0.24
CA GLN A 410 -23.55 -1.65 -0.99
C GLN A 410 -23.06 -3.10 -1.07
N ARG A 411 -22.02 -3.48 -0.32
CA ARG A 411 -21.49 -4.85 -0.32
C ARG A 411 -22.08 -5.75 0.73
N MET A 412 -22.71 -5.21 1.75
CA MET A 412 -23.51 -6.01 2.70
C MET A 412 -24.72 -6.64 2.00
N THR A 413 -25.26 -6.02 0.96
CA THR A 413 -26.35 -6.56 0.15
C THR A 413 -25.91 -7.61 -0.87
N SER A 414 -24.71 -7.51 -1.47
CA SER A 414 -24.22 -8.51 -2.42
C SER A 414 -23.60 -9.75 -1.75
N ALA A 415 -22.99 -9.63 -0.57
CA ALA A 415 -22.47 -10.77 0.18
C ALA A 415 -23.59 -11.68 0.74
N ASN A 416 -24.79 -11.14 0.99
CA ASN A 416 -25.94 -11.94 1.42
C ASN A 416 -26.62 -12.73 0.27
N VAL A 417 -26.34 -12.42 -0.98
CA VAL A 417 -26.91 -13.15 -2.13
C VAL A 417 -26.11 -14.43 -2.44
N ASP A 418 -24.80 -14.45 -2.18
CA ASP A 418 -23.96 -15.62 -2.48
C ASP A 418 -24.00 -16.72 -1.41
N HIS A 419 -24.53 -16.48 -0.21
CA HIS A 419 -24.67 -17.48 0.83
C HIS A 419 -25.96 -18.32 0.78
N HIS A 420 -26.90 -18.03 -0.13
CA HIS A 420 -28.17 -18.77 -0.23
C HIS A 420 -28.23 -19.83 -1.34
N VAL A 421 -27.15 -20.08 -2.09
CA VAL A 421 -27.17 -21.02 -3.23
C VAL A 421 -26.56 -22.40 -2.90
N HIS A 422 -26.01 -22.64 -1.72
CA HIS A 422 -25.35 -23.94 -1.39
C HIS A 422 -25.90 -24.68 -0.17
N HIS A 423 -27.19 -24.62 0.12
CA HIS A 423 -27.83 -25.58 1.02
C HIS A 423 -29.16 -26.07 0.44
N GLY A 424 -29.07 -27.06 -0.39
CA GLY A 424 -30.24 -27.81 -0.90
C GLY A 424 -29.81 -28.99 -1.75
N ALA A 425 -29.65 -30.13 -1.17
CA ALA A 425 -29.98 -31.47 -1.62
C ALA A 425 -29.05 -32.54 -1.05
N ALA A 426 -29.44 -33.13 0.07
CA ALA A 426 -29.13 -34.52 0.40
C ALA A 426 -30.16 -35.02 1.39
N THR A 427 -31.26 -35.61 0.88
CA THR A 427 -32.07 -36.56 1.66
C THR A 427 -32.44 -37.72 0.75
N GLY A 428 -31.95 -38.88 1.19
CA GLY A 428 -32.50 -40.19 1.23
C GLY A 428 -32.62 -41.00 -0.05
N PRO A 429 -32.84 -42.33 -0.01
CA PRO A 429 -33.03 -43.15 1.18
C PRO A 429 -31.84 -44.05 1.50
#